data_19664cfc9d24bdeabe915cbd11e10e63
#
_entry.id   19664cfc9d24bdeabe915cbd11e10e63
#
_cell.length_a   1.000
_cell.length_b   1.000
_cell.length_c   1.000
_cell.angle_alpha   90.00
_cell.angle_beta   90.00
_cell.angle_gamma   90.00
#
_symmetry.space_group_name_H-M   'P 1'
#
loop_
_entity.id
_entity.type
_entity.pdbx_description
1 polymer ?
#
loop_
_entity_poly.entity_id
_entity_poly.type
_entity_poly.pdbx_seq_one_letter_code
_entity_poly.pdbx_strand_id
1 'polypeptide(L)'
;MILIAIEEAIARYKGIVVNRHADMISSLSSGMTNIIKDILKISIIIVSYSWLVENISLYKIEQLWVVVLCALVVQDFTGYWLHRLNHRVNIFWNRHVIHHSSEEFNLSCALRQSISQTFNYAAILMIPAAVFGIPAYIFAILGPIHLFMQFWYHTRLIDKLGILEYILVTPSHHRVHHAINPEYIDKNYSQIFIVWDKLFGTFQEELSEVKPVYGTLTPASTWNPIIINFKHLWQLLKDSWNTKNLIDKLRIWFMPTGWRPDDVKLKYPIEKILNPYDQKKYNPYNPRNFVIFSWIEYFVASAMMFHLFILFDNQTMNLNYLYGAYIFVYIFIYSSILDNKKSFKIYGLIKLFLFSSILLYQNVSWFGLSFEMTILFGSYILLSSLIPIFINK
;
A
#
# COMPACT_ATOMS: atom_id res chain seq x y z
N MET A 1 -2.56 -15.12 0.94
CA MET A 1 -1.83 -15.85 2.02
C MET A 1 -1.18 -17.14 1.51
N ILE A 2 -1.90 -18.03 0.83
CA ILE A 2 -1.35 -19.33 0.34
C ILE A 2 -0.11 -19.13 -0.53
N LEU A 3 -0.13 -18.25 -1.54
CA LEU A 3 1.01 -17.99 -2.41
C LEU A 3 2.22 -17.42 -1.65
N ILE A 4 2.01 -16.58 -0.64
CA ILE A 4 3.08 -16.07 0.22
C ILE A 4 3.69 -17.21 1.06
N ALA A 5 2.87 -18.13 1.56
CA ALA A 5 3.37 -19.29 2.28
C ALA A 5 4.16 -20.26 1.36
N ILE A 6 3.72 -20.42 0.11
CA ILE A 6 4.45 -21.19 -0.92
C ILE A 6 5.79 -20.50 -1.24
N GLU A 7 5.81 -19.17 -1.44
CA GLU A 7 7.04 -18.41 -1.66
C GLU A 7 8.03 -18.62 -0.51
N GLU A 8 7.57 -18.52 0.73
CA GLU A 8 8.42 -18.74 1.92
C GLU A 8 8.95 -20.18 1.98
N ALA A 9 8.11 -21.17 1.67
CA ALA A 9 8.53 -22.58 1.65
C ALA A 9 9.60 -22.84 0.59
N ILE A 10 9.41 -22.32 -0.64
CA ILE A 10 10.39 -22.43 -1.73
C ILE A 10 11.68 -21.69 -1.38
N ALA A 11 11.59 -20.51 -0.80
CA ALA A 11 12.75 -19.72 -0.39
C ALA A 11 13.59 -20.47 0.64
N ARG A 12 12.94 -21.05 1.67
CA ARG A 12 13.62 -21.90 2.67
C ARG A 12 14.27 -23.12 2.05
N TYR A 13 13.59 -23.80 1.13
CA TYR A 13 14.16 -24.95 0.41
C TYR A 13 15.41 -24.55 -0.40
N LYS A 14 15.39 -23.37 -1.02
CA LYS A 14 16.55 -22.82 -1.76
C LYS A 14 17.63 -22.20 -0.87
N GLY A 15 17.45 -22.12 0.46
CA GLY A 15 18.37 -21.45 1.38
C GLY A 15 18.40 -19.92 1.22
N ILE A 16 17.35 -19.31 0.67
CA ILE A 16 17.25 -17.88 0.39
C ILE A 16 16.31 -17.22 1.42
N VAL A 17 16.74 -16.11 2.02
CA VAL A 17 15.88 -15.31 2.89
C VAL A 17 15.21 -14.23 2.06
N VAL A 18 13.90 -14.36 1.83
CA VAL A 18 13.09 -13.38 1.07
C VAL A 18 12.19 -12.54 1.98
N ASN A 19 11.85 -13.05 3.17
CA ASN A 19 10.92 -12.40 4.09
C ASN A 19 11.60 -12.07 5.43
N ARG A 20 11.31 -10.87 5.94
CA ARG A 20 11.52 -10.48 7.34
C ARG A 20 10.16 -10.33 8.01
N HIS A 21 9.95 -10.94 9.17
CA HIS A 21 8.65 -10.94 9.83
C HIS A 21 8.05 -9.55 10.05
N ALA A 22 8.86 -8.57 10.50
CA ALA A 22 8.38 -7.21 10.73
C ALA A 22 7.94 -6.52 9.41
N ASP A 23 8.68 -6.73 8.33
CA ASP A 23 8.33 -6.23 7.00
C ASP A 23 7.05 -6.88 6.48
N MET A 24 6.92 -8.20 6.64
CA MET A 24 5.73 -8.96 6.24
C MET A 24 4.48 -8.50 7.01
N ILE A 25 4.57 -8.35 8.34
CA ILE A 25 3.47 -7.83 9.18
C ILE A 25 3.07 -6.43 8.72
N SER A 26 4.04 -5.54 8.45
CA SER A 26 3.81 -4.20 7.93
C SER A 26 3.09 -4.24 6.58
N SER A 27 3.54 -5.10 5.66
CA SER A 27 2.98 -5.27 4.31
C SER A 27 1.54 -5.76 4.34
N LEU A 28 1.28 -6.83 5.09
CA LEU A 28 -0.06 -7.41 5.24
C LEU A 28 -1.02 -6.45 5.94
N SER A 29 -0.53 -5.73 6.97
CA SER A 29 -1.31 -4.72 7.69
C SER A 29 -1.67 -3.52 6.80
N SER A 30 -0.76 -3.13 5.90
CA SER A 30 -1.05 -2.09 4.90
C SER A 30 -2.17 -2.52 3.94
N GLY A 31 -2.14 -3.76 3.45
CA GLY A 31 -3.22 -4.32 2.64
C GLY A 31 -4.56 -4.31 3.37
N MET A 32 -4.56 -4.72 4.64
CA MET A 32 -5.75 -4.69 5.49
C MET A 32 -6.32 -3.28 5.64
N THR A 33 -5.48 -2.28 5.90
CA THR A 33 -5.94 -0.88 6.03
C THR A 33 -6.57 -0.36 4.73
N ASN A 34 -6.00 -0.73 3.57
CA ASN A 34 -6.58 -0.36 2.28
C ASN A 34 -7.95 -1.01 2.05
N ILE A 35 -8.08 -2.30 2.36
CA ILE A 35 -9.36 -3.02 2.25
C ILE A 35 -10.43 -2.34 3.13
N ILE A 36 -10.13 -2.02 4.38
CA ILE A 36 -11.05 -1.34 5.30
C ILE A 36 -11.45 0.04 4.74
N LYS A 37 -10.49 0.82 4.22
CA LYS A 37 -10.76 2.11 3.57
C LYS A 37 -11.76 1.97 2.42
N ASP A 38 -11.59 0.95 1.58
CA ASP A 38 -12.44 0.74 0.40
C ASP A 38 -13.85 0.30 0.79
N ILE A 39 -14.00 -0.58 1.80
CA ILE A 39 -15.30 -0.98 2.35
C ILE A 39 -16.04 0.20 2.96
N LEU A 40 -15.33 1.01 3.73
CA LEU A 40 -15.91 2.21 4.34
C LEU A 40 -16.19 3.32 3.31
N LYS A 41 -15.89 3.11 2.03
CA LYS A 41 -16.12 4.05 0.92
C LYS A 41 -15.53 5.44 1.20
N ILE A 42 -14.37 5.49 1.83
CA ILE A 42 -13.72 6.76 2.24
C ILE A 42 -13.16 7.52 1.02
N SER A 43 -12.93 6.84 -0.11
CA SER A 43 -12.39 7.48 -1.32
C SER A 43 -13.43 8.34 -2.03
N ILE A 44 -13.04 9.56 -2.40
CA ILE A 44 -13.86 10.49 -3.19
C ILE A 44 -13.63 10.18 -4.67
N ILE A 45 -14.70 9.83 -5.37
CA ILE A 45 -14.69 9.61 -6.82
C ILE A 45 -14.93 10.96 -7.51
N ILE A 46 -13.92 11.49 -8.23
CA ILE A 46 -14.04 12.77 -8.93
C ILE A 46 -15.03 12.66 -10.10
N VAL A 47 -14.89 11.58 -10.88
CA VAL A 47 -15.78 11.27 -12.01
C VAL A 47 -15.99 9.76 -12.01
N SER A 48 -17.23 9.29 -12.06
CA SER A 48 -17.51 7.87 -12.21
C SER A 48 -17.37 7.45 -13.68
N TYR A 49 -16.77 6.29 -13.92
CA TYR A 49 -16.62 5.77 -15.26
C TYR A 49 -17.98 5.45 -15.92
N SER A 50 -18.96 4.97 -15.15
CA SER A 50 -20.33 4.73 -15.64
C SER A 50 -20.96 6.02 -16.17
N TRP A 51 -20.81 7.14 -15.42
CA TRP A 51 -21.29 8.44 -15.86
C TRP A 51 -20.64 8.88 -17.19
N LEU A 52 -19.31 8.65 -17.34
CA LEU A 52 -18.63 8.95 -18.60
C LEU A 52 -19.24 8.15 -19.76
N VAL A 53 -19.40 6.84 -19.61
CA VAL A 53 -19.99 6.00 -20.67
C VAL A 53 -21.38 6.49 -21.05
N GLU A 54 -22.23 6.80 -20.08
CA GLU A 54 -23.60 7.26 -20.31
C GLU A 54 -23.68 8.59 -21.05
N ASN A 55 -22.70 9.50 -20.84
CA ASN A 55 -22.79 10.87 -21.35
C ASN A 55 -21.89 11.17 -22.56
N ILE A 56 -20.81 10.40 -22.77
CA ILE A 56 -19.84 10.72 -23.84
C ILE A 56 -19.61 9.56 -24.85
N SER A 57 -20.32 8.44 -24.70
CA SER A 57 -20.23 7.34 -25.65
C SER A 57 -20.72 7.74 -27.03
N LEU A 58 -19.87 7.63 -28.03
CA LEU A 58 -20.19 7.92 -29.44
C LEU A 58 -20.40 6.63 -30.25
N TYR A 59 -19.89 5.51 -29.76
CA TYR A 59 -19.91 4.23 -30.44
C TYR A 59 -20.38 3.14 -29.47
N LYS A 60 -20.87 2.04 -30.06
CA LYS A 60 -21.17 0.82 -29.33
C LYS A 60 -20.55 -0.35 -30.07
N ILE A 61 -19.51 -0.92 -29.48
CA ILE A 61 -18.88 -2.13 -30.02
C ILE A 61 -19.77 -3.32 -29.68
N GLU A 62 -20.22 -4.06 -30.70
CA GLU A 62 -21.13 -5.19 -30.51
C GLU A 62 -20.42 -6.48 -30.14
N GLN A 63 -19.21 -6.70 -30.67
CA GLN A 63 -18.45 -7.93 -30.48
C GLN A 63 -17.79 -7.95 -29.10
N LEU A 64 -18.25 -8.81 -28.21
CA LEU A 64 -17.77 -8.91 -26.81
C LEU A 64 -16.24 -9.11 -26.72
N TRP A 65 -15.65 -9.94 -27.59
CA TRP A 65 -14.21 -10.16 -27.55
C TRP A 65 -13.40 -8.90 -27.88
N VAL A 66 -13.92 -8.05 -28.81
CA VAL A 66 -13.31 -6.74 -29.12
C VAL A 66 -13.40 -5.82 -27.92
N VAL A 67 -14.57 -5.74 -27.28
CA VAL A 67 -14.80 -4.95 -26.07
C VAL A 67 -13.80 -5.34 -24.98
N VAL A 68 -13.64 -6.65 -24.71
CA VAL A 68 -12.74 -7.17 -23.69
C VAL A 68 -11.28 -6.85 -24.02
N LEU A 69 -10.87 -7.03 -25.28
CA LEU A 69 -9.51 -6.72 -25.72
C LEU A 69 -9.20 -5.22 -25.60
N CYS A 70 -10.09 -4.36 -26.09
CA CYS A 70 -9.96 -2.91 -25.97
C CYS A 70 -9.94 -2.47 -24.51
N ALA A 71 -10.82 -3.02 -23.67
CA ALA A 71 -10.85 -2.74 -22.24
C ALA A 71 -9.51 -3.09 -21.56
N LEU A 72 -8.97 -4.28 -21.84
CA LEU A 72 -7.68 -4.72 -21.28
C LEU A 72 -6.55 -3.77 -21.68
N VAL A 73 -6.47 -3.41 -22.96
CA VAL A 73 -5.44 -2.50 -23.47
C VAL A 73 -5.56 -1.11 -22.86
N VAL A 74 -6.78 -0.54 -22.80
CA VAL A 74 -6.99 0.80 -22.23
C VAL A 74 -6.75 0.79 -20.73
N GLN A 75 -7.17 -0.26 -20.03
CA GLN A 75 -6.93 -0.41 -18.59
C GLN A 75 -5.43 -0.44 -18.27
N ASP A 76 -4.68 -1.22 -19.01
CA ASP A 76 -3.23 -1.36 -18.82
C ASP A 76 -2.47 -0.08 -19.21
N PHE A 77 -2.86 0.58 -20.29
CA PHE A 77 -2.34 1.89 -20.69
C PHE A 77 -2.62 2.96 -19.62
N THR A 78 -3.84 3.00 -19.11
CA THR A 78 -4.22 3.90 -18.01
C THR A 78 -3.38 3.59 -16.77
N GLY A 79 -3.19 2.31 -16.46
CA GLY A 79 -2.34 1.85 -15.37
C GLY A 79 -0.91 2.35 -15.49
N TYR A 80 -0.29 2.24 -16.69
CA TYR A 80 1.04 2.76 -16.96
C TYR A 80 1.14 4.27 -16.67
N TRP A 81 0.20 5.09 -17.14
CA TRP A 81 0.24 6.54 -16.94
C TRP A 81 -0.02 6.93 -15.49
N LEU A 82 -0.98 6.28 -14.81
CA LEU A 82 -1.21 6.50 -13.39
C LEU A 82 0.04 6.17 -12.58
N HIS A 83 0.70 5.05 -12.89
CA HIS A 83 1.90 4.60 -12.22
C HIS A 83 3.07 5.59 -12.44
N ARG A 84 3.30 5.99 -13.69
CA ARG A 84 4.31 7.00 -14.04
C ARG A 84 4.05 8.34 -13.35
N LEU A 85 2.80 8.82 -13.31
CA LEU A 85 2.43 10.05 -12.59
C LEU A 85 2.67 9.92 -11.09
N ASN A 86 2.36 8.76 -10.50
CA ASN A 86 2.61 8.50 -9.09
C ASN A 86 4.10 8.59 -8.74
N HIS A 87 5.00 8.20 -9.63
CA HIS A 87 6.45 8.34 -9.44
C HIS A 87 6.98 9.74 -9.71
N ARG A 88 6.38 10.47 -10.65
CA ARG A 88 6.96 11.70 -11.19
C ARG A 88 6.45 12.99 -10.55
N VAL A 89 5.37 12.94 -9.77
CA VAL A 89 4.72 14.12 -9.19
C VAL A 89 4.59 13.97 -7.67
N ASN A 90 5.07 14.97 -6.93
CA ASN A 90 5.15 14.94 -5.46
C ASN A 90 3.86 14.50 -4.77
N ILE A 91 2.70 15.13 -5.10
CA ILE A 91 1.44 14.78 -4.43
C ILE A 91 0.98 13.35 -4.77
N PHE A 92 1.24 12.89 -6.00
CA PHE A 92 0.87 11.55 -6.43
C PHE A 92 1.79 10.47 -5.88
N TRP A 93 3.07 10.78 -5.65
CA TRP A 93 3.99 9.88 -4.96
C TRP A 93 3.48 9.46 -3.59
N ASN A 94 2.76 10.33 -2.89
CA ASN A 94 2.17 9.99 -1.59
C ASN A 94 1.27 8.76 -1.62
N ARG A 95 0.59 8.51 -2.74
CA ARG A 95 -0.28 7.32 -2.90
C ARG A 95 0.50 6.05 -3.28
N HIS A 96 1.80 6.16 -3.61
CA HIS A 96 2.60 5.05 -4.10
C HIS A 96 3.85 4.75 -3.25
N VAL A 97 4.32 5.73 -2.48
CA VAL A 97 5.49 5.60 -1.62
C VAL A 97 5.39 4.42 -0.63
N ILE A 98 4.19 4.10 -0.14
CA ILE A 98 3.99 2.95 0.75
C ILE A 98 4.34 1.63 0.04
N HIS A 99 3.98 1.49 -1.23
CA HIS A 99 4.27 0.31 -2.05
C HIS A 99 5.78 0.10 -2.20
N HIS A 100 6.53 1.16 -2.47
CA HIS A 100 8.00 1.13 -2.57
C HIS A 100 8.74 1.14 -1.23
N SER A 101 8.05 1.31 -0.10
CA SER A 101 8.71 1.48 1.20
C SER A 101 9.30 0.20 1.79
N SER A 102 8.98 -0.98 1.25
CA SER A 102 9.62 -2.23 1.64
C SER A 102 11.06 -2.27 1.16
N GLU A 103 11.96 -2.63 2.06
CA GLU A 103 13.36 -2.91 1.72
C GLU A 103 13.58 -4.40 1.38
N GLU A 104 12.49 -5.15 1.29
CA GLU A 104 12.43 -6.51 0.74
C GLU A 104 11.59 -6.50 -0.53
N PHE A 105 11.81 -7.50 -1.38
CA PHE A 105 11.02 -7.72 -2.58
C PHE A 105 10.51 -9.17 -2.58
N ASN A 106 9.22 -9.33 -2.37
CA ASN A 106 8.54 -10.61 -2.19
C ASN A 106 7.03 -10.43 -2.38
N LEU A 107 6.27 -11.53 -2.43
CA LEU A 107 4.83 -11.45 -2.63
C LEU A 107 4.08 -10.66 -1.54
N SER A 108 4.63 -10.55 -0.32
CA SER A 108 3.98 -9.77 0.72
C SER A 108 4.08 -8.27 0.46
N CYS A 109 5.16 -7.77 -0.13
CA CYS A 109 5.32 -6.34 -0.42
C CYS A 109 4.33 -5.85 -1.49
N ALA A 110 3.85 -6.73 -2.38
CA ALA A 110 2.77 -6.42 -3.32
C ALA A 110 1.47 -5.96 -2.62
N LEU A 111 1.26 -6.40 -1.38
CA LEU A 111 0.08 -6.03 -0.58
C LEU A 111 0.23 -4.69 0.15
N ARG A 112 1.37 -4.00 0.03
CA ARG A 112 1.51 -2.62 0.52
C ARG A 112 0.68 -1.68 -0.35
N GLN A 113 -0.49 -1.31 0.15
CA GLN A 113 -1.45 -0.48 -0.56
C GLN A 113 -1.73 0.82 0.21
N SER A 114 -2.14 1.86 -0.53
CA SER A 114 -2.28 3.22 0.01
C SER A 114 -3.65 3.47 0.62
N ILE A 115 -3.64 4.06 1.83
CA ILE A 115 -4.83 4.70 2.43
C ILE A 115 -4.83 6.21 2.24
N SER A 116 -3.72 6.79 1.80
CA SER A 116 -3.60 8.23 1.52
C SER A 116 -4.16 8.63 0.16
N GLN A 117 -4.59 7.67 -0.64
CA GLN A 117 -5.33 7.92 -1.88
C GLN A 117 -6.79 8.26 -1.57
N THR A 118 -7.07 9.52 -1.32
CA THR A 118 -8.43 10.00 -1.02
C THR A 118 -9.23 10.36 -2.28
N PHE A 119 -8.55 10.74 -3.38
CA PHE A 119 -9.21 11.13 -4.64
C PHE A 119 -8.96 10.08 -5.72
N ASN A 120 -10.03 9.55 -6.31
CA ASN A 120 -9.96 8.64 -7.45
C ASN A 120 -10.27 9.42 -8.74
N TYR A 121 -9.25 9.56 -9.61
CA TYR A 121 -9.32 10.25 -10.90
C TYR A 121 -9.00 9.30 -12.07
N ALA A 122 -8.89 7.99 -11.83
CA ALA A 122 -8.53 7.01 -12.87
C ALA A 122 -9.48 7.06 -14.09
N ALA A 123 -10.78 7.29 -13.84
CA ALA A 123 -11.78 7.39 -14.89
C ALA A 123 -11.48 8.48 -15.94
N ILE A 124 -10.75 9.55 -15.57
CA ILE A 124 -10.36 10.62 -16.51
C ILE A 124 -9.41 10.06 -17.59
N LEU A 125 -8.48 9.20 -17.21
CA LEU A 125 -7.58 8.55 -18.16
C LEU A 125 -8.26 7.44 -18.98
N MET A 126 -9.45 7.01 -18.58
CA MET A 126 -10.28 6.03 -19.27
C MET A 126 -11.32 6.67 -20.22
N ILE A 127 -11.28 7.98 -20.42
CA ILE A 127 -12.16 8.69 -21.38
C ILE A 127 -12.17 8.02 -22.76
N PRO A 128 -11.04 7.59 -23.36
CA PRO A 128 -11.07 6.91 -24.66
C PRO A 128 -11.96 5.64 -24.64
N ALA A 129 -11.90 4.85 -23.58
CA ALA A 129 -12.76 3.67 -23.44
C ALA A 129 -14.24 4.04 -23.33
N ALA A 130 -14.56 5.13 -22.62
CA ALA A 130 -15.93 5.62 -22.49
C ALA A 130 -16.48 6.13 -23.82
N VAL A 131 -15.67 6.83 -24.64
CA VAL A 131 -16.02 7.27 -26.00
C VAL A 131 -16.38 6.09 -26.90
N PHE A 132 -15.64 4.98 -26.80
CA PHE A 132 -15.93 3.75 -27.51
C PHE A 132 -17.03 2.90 -26.88
N GLY A 133 -17.72 3.40 -25.86
CA GLY A 133 -18.87 2.75 -25.24
C GLY A 133 -18.54 1.45 -24.51
N ILE A 134 -17.32 1.27 -24.01
CA ILE A 134 -16.93 0.09 -23.25
C ILE A 134 -17.67 0.09 -21.89
N PRO A 135 -18.51 -0.93 -21.60
CA PRO A 135 -19.32 -0.92 -20.38
C PRO A 135 -18.50 -1.04 -19.09
N ALA A 136 -18.92 -0.37 -18.03
CA ALA A 136 -18.22 -0.35 -16.74
C ALA A 136 -18.06 -1.76 -16.11
N TYR A 137 -19.03 -2.67 -16.32
CA TYR A 137 -18.96 -4.02 -15.78
C TYR A 137 -17.79 -4.83 -16.33
N ILE A 138 -17.33 -4.55 -17.56
CA ILE A 138 -16.13 -5.21 -18.14
C ILE A 138 -14.90 -4.89 -17.29
N PHE A 139 -14.71 -3.63 -16.88
CA PHE A 139 -13.61 -3.25 -16.00
C PHE A 139 -13.76 -3.84 -14.58
N ALA A 140 -14.99 -4.02 -14.11
CA ALA A 140 -15.24 -4.69 -12.83
C ALA A 140 -14.79 -6.16 -12.86
N ILE A 141 -14.92 -6.84 -14.02
CA ILE A 141 -14.45 -8.22 -14.21
C ILE A 141 -12.94 -8.27 -14.45
N LEU A 142 -12.40 -7.37 -15.29
CA LEU A 142 -10.98 -7.35 -15.61
C LEU A 142 -10.10 -6.84 -14.46
N GLY A 143 -10.62 -5.97 -13.59
CA GLY A 143 -9.88 -5.37 -12.50
C GLY A 143 -9.18 -6.38 -11.57
N PRO A 144 -9.90 -7.37 -11.00
CA PRO A 144 -9.27 -8.41 -10.18
C PRO A 144 -8.21 -9.23 -10.93
N ILE A 145 -8.42 -9.53 -12.21
CA ILE A 145 -7.46 -10.24 -13.06
C ILE A 145 -6.20 -9.39 -13.25
N HIS A 146 -6.38 -8.11 -13.56
CA HIS A 146 -5.31 -7.15 -13.74
C HIS A 146 -4.48 -6.95 -12.45
N LEU A 147 -5.13 -6.91 -11.28
CA LEU A 147 -4.46 -6.85 -9.98
C LEU A 147 -3.69 -8.15 -9.67
N PHE A 148 -4.25 -9.31 -10.00
CA PHE A 148 -3.55 -10.59 -9.81
C PHE A 148 -2.31 -10.67 -10.70
N MET A 149 -2.41 -10.19 -11.96
CA MET A 149 -1.27 -10.09 -12.88
C MET A 149 -0.17 -9.15 -12.37
N GLN A 150 -0.49 -8.21 -11.50
CA GLN A 150 0.50 -7.35 -10.84
C GLN A 150 1.07 -7.99 -9.56
N PHE A 151 0.34 -8.87 -8.90
CA PHE A 151 0.76 -9.49 -7.65
C PHE A 151 1.87 -10.53 -7.86
N TRP A 152 1.73 -11.45 -8.82
CA TRP A 152 2.60 -12.63 -8.98
C TRP A 152 4.06 -12.31 -9.29
N TYR A 153 4.35 -11.19 -9.91
CA TYR A 153 5.70 -10.83 -10.31
C TYR A 153 6.52 -10.15 -9.18
N HIS A 154 5.94 -9.92 -8.00
CA HIS A 154 6.67 -9.41 -6.85
C HIS A 154 7.47 -10.51 -6.15
N THR A 155 8.44 -11.11 -6.83
CA THR A 155 9.24 -12.17 -6.23
C THR A 155 10.68 -12.16 -6.72
N ARG A 156 11.60 -12.57 -5.85
CA ARG A 156 13.00 -12.81 -6.18
C ARG A 156 13.29 -14.25 -6.57
N LEU A 157 12.30 -15.16 -6.52
CA LEU A 157 12.47 -16.59 -6.76
C LEU A 157 12.37 -16.99 -8.23
N ILE A 158 11.92 -16.08 -9.08
CA ILE A 158 11.77 -16.27 -10.53
C ILE A 158 12.75 -15.33 -11.23
N ASP A 159 13.62 -15.93 -12.04
CA ASP A 159 14.56 -15.22 -12.90
C ASP A 159 13.89 -14.70 -14.17
N LYS A 160 14.69 -14.31 -15.18
CA LYS A 160 14.19 -13.86 -16.48
C LYS A 160 13.40 -14.97 -17.18
N LEU A 161 12.27 -14.59 -17.81
CA LEU A 161 11.33 -15.49 -18.45
C LEU A 161 11.50 -15.55 -20.00
N GLY A 162 12.67 -15.19 -20.49
CA GLY A 162 13.02 -15.29 -21.91
C GLY A 162 12.10 -14.50 -22.81
N ILE A 163 11.46 -15.15 -23.78
CA ILE A 163 10.64 -14.48 -24.79
C ILE A 163 9.45 -13.68 -24.21
N LEU A 164 8.93 -14.06 -23.05
CA LEU A 164 7.84 -13.36 -22.40
C LEU A 164 8.22 -11.93 -21.98
N GLU A 165 9.50 -11.66 -21.73
CA GLU A 165 10.01 -10.32 -21.38
C GLU A 165 9.96 -9.30 -22.52
N TYR A 166 9.68 -9.75 -23.73
CA TYR A 166 9.46 -8.80 -24.83
C TYR A 166 8.08 -8.16 -24.80
N ILE A 167 7.09 -8.83 -24.18
CA ILE A 167 5.68 -8.43 -24.23
C ILE A 167 5.13 -8.16 -22.83
N LEU A 168 5.44 -9.04 -21.84
CA LEU A 168 4.86 -8.98 -20.50
C LEU A 168 5.83 -8.37 -19.50
N VAL A 169 5.27 -7.74 -18.47
CA VAL A 169 5.99 -7.41 -17.25
C VAL A 169 6.26 -8.71 -16.48
N THR A 170 7.52 -8.92 -16.13
CA THR A 170 8.00 -10.12 -15.43
C THR A 170 8.62 -9.74 -14.10
N PRO A 171 8.95 -10.71 -13.23
CA PRO A 171 9.65 -10.42 -11.98
C PRO A 171 10.95 -9.63 -12.17
N SER A 172 11.72 -9.88 -13.23
CA SER A 172 12.96 -9.13 -13.51
C SER A 172 12.69 -7.66 -13.79
N HIS A 173 11.66 -7.34 -14.59
CA HIS A 173 11.26 -5.97 -14.88
C HIS A 173 10.79 -5.24 -13.62
N HIS A 174 10.06 -5.93 -12.76
CA HIS A 174 9.48 -5.32 -11.56
C HIS A 174 10.49 -5.18 -10.42
N ARG A 175 11.52 -6.05 -10.36
CA ARG A 175 12.68 -5.85 -9.49
C ARG A 175 13.42 -4.54 -9.82
N VAL A 176 13.61 -4.27 -11.11
CA VAL A 176 14.18 -2.98 -11.59
C VAL A 176 13.29 -1.82 -11.14
N HIS A 177 11.97 -1.93 -11.32
CA HIS A 177 11.02 -0.89 -10.95
C HIS A 177 11.08 -0.53 -9.47
N HIS A 178 11.18 -1.53 -8.58
CA HIS A 178 11.24 -1.32 -7.13
C HIS A 178 12.63 -0.93 -6.61
N ALA A 179 13.64 -0.93 -7.47
CA ALA A 179 15.00 -0.66 -7.05
C ALA A 179 15.32 0.84 -7.03
N ILE A 180 16.14 1.24 -6.03
CA ILE A 180 16.60 2.63 -5.85
C ILE A 180 18.02 2.86 -6.41
N ASN A 181 18.59 1.88 -7.09
CA ASN A 181 19.86 2.02 -7.79
C ASN A 181 19.78 3.14 -8.85
N PRO A 182 20.82 3.95 -9.05
CA PRO A 182 20.80 5.02 -10.07
C PRO A 182 20.43 4.53 -11.48
N GLU A 183 20.81 3.29 -11.83
CA GLU A 183 20.54 2.63 -13.11
C GLU A 183 19.05 2.30 -13.29
N TYR A 184 18.32 2.09 -12.19
CA TYR A 184 16.97 1.55 -12.17
C TYR A 184 15.88 2.54 -11.79
N ILE A 185 16.28 3.67 -11.19
CA ILE A 185 15.30 4.62 -10.67
C ILE A 185 14.42 5.18 -11.78
N ASP A 186 13.13 5.31 -11.52
CA ASP A 186 12.14 5.83 -12.47
C ASP A 186 12.02 5.02 -13.78
N LYS A 187 12.18 3.69 -13.70
CA LYS A 187 12.05 2.75 -14.83
C LYS A 187 10.89 1.78 -14.64
N ASN A 188 10.43 1.18 -15.73
CA ASN A 188 9.51 0.05 -15.83
C ASN A 188 8.16 0.29 -15.11
N TYR A 189 7.40 1.28 -15.56
CA TYR A 189 6.09 1.62 -14.96
C TYR A 189 4.92 0.75 -15.43
N SER A 190 5.12 -0.09 -16.47
CA SER A 190 4.08 -0.96 -17.02
C SER A 190 3.53 -1.94 -15.97
N GLN A 191 2.26 -2.34 -16.15
CA GLN A 191 1.56 -3.23 -15.23
C GLN A 191 1.45 -4.67 -15.77
N ILE A 192 0.97 -4.85 -16.99
CA ILE A 192 0.94 -6.16 -17.67
C ILE A 192 1.83 -6.18 -18.90
N PHE A 193 1.72 -5.16 -19.79
CA PHE A 193 2.46 -5.14 -21.03
C PHE A 193 3.66 -4.19 -20.95
N ILE A 194 4.89 -4.74 -20.96
CA ILE A 194 6.14 -3.97 -20.93
C ILE A 194 6.32 -3.06 -22.16
N VAL A 195 5.46 -3.25 -23.14
CA VAL A 195 5.45 -2.48 -24.39
C VAL A 195 5.33 -0.98 -24.15
N TRP A 196 4.59 -0.55 -23.13
CA TRP A 196 4.45 0.87 -22.79
C TRP A 196 5.77 1.50 -22.37
N ASP A 197 6.55 0.80 -21.55
CA ASP A 197 7.88 1.30 -21.16
C ASP A 197 8.81 1.44 -22.35
N LYS A 198 8.79 0.47 -23.28
CA LYS A 198 9.57 0.53 -24.52
C LYS A 198 9.12 1.68 -25.40
N LEU A 199 7.81 1.86 -25.56
CA LEU A 199 7.23 2.92 -26.40
C LEU A 199 7.53 4.33 -25.86
N PHE A 200 7.46 4.50 -24.51
CA PHE A 200 7.63 5.80 -23.87
C PHE A 200 9.03 6.04 -23.26
N GLY A 201 10.01 5.18 -23.58
CA GLY A 201 11.42 5.36 -23.23
C GLY A 201 11.74 5.19 -21.74
N THR A 202 10.91 4.45 -21.02
CA THR A 202 11.12 4.17 -19.58
C THR A 202 11.57 2.74 -19.30
N PHE A 203 11.80 1.94 -20.34
CA PHE A 203 12.27 0.57 -20.21
C PHE A 203 13.72 0.50 -19.73
N GLN A 204 13.97 -0.43 -18.81
CA GLN A 204 15.30 -0.84 -18.37
C GLN A 204 15.30 -2.33 -18.07
N GLU A 205 16.23 -3.06 -18.68
CA GLU A 205 16.47 -4.46 -18.38
C GLU A 205 17.20 -4.62 -17.03
N GLU A 206 16.92 -5.68 -16.30
CA GLU A 206 17.70 -6.04 -15.11
C GLU A 206 19.13 -6.46 -15.54
N LEU A 207 20.11 -5.70 -15.08
CA LEU A 207 21.53 -5.91 -15.42
C LEU A 207 22.13 -6.98 -14.51
N SER A 208 22.92 -7.90 -15.08
CA SER A 208 23.56 -8.98 -14.32
C SER A 208 24.53 -8.48 -13.24
N GLU A 209 25.19 -7.35 -13.52
CA GLU A 209 26.22 -6.75 -12.64
C GLU A 209 25.63 -5.85 -11.56
N VAL A 210 24.36 -5.44 -11.69
CA VAL A 210 23.71 -4.47 -10.80
C VAL A 210 22.60 -5.14 -10.01
N LYS A 211 22.91 -5.56 -8.79
CA LYS A 211 21.89 -6.15 -7.91
C LYS A 211 20.88 -5.08 -7.44
N PRO A 212 19.56 -5.31 -7.60
CA PRO A 212 18.55 -4.39 -7.13
C PRO A 212 18.62 -4.17 -5.61
N VAL A 213 18.59 -2.90 -5.21
CA VAL A 213 18.49 -2.45 -3.83
C VAL A 213 17.11 -1.83 -3.64
N TYR A 214 16.30 -2.34 -2.71
CA TYR A 214 14.90 -1.98 -2.56
C TYR A 214 14.67 -0.96 -1.46
N GLY A 215 13.53 -0.25 -1.55
CA GLY A 215 13.11 0.77 -0.60
C GLY A 215 12.86 2.12 -1.28
N THR A 216 13.03 3.19 -0.54
CA THR A 216 12.90 4.56 -1.04
C THR A 216 14.13 5.38 -0.68
N LEU A 217 14.53 6.34 -1.53
CA LEU A 217 15.68 7.23 -1.25
C LEU A 217 15.51 8.06 0.02
N THR A 218 14.27 8.26 0.47
CA THR A 218 13.95 8.80 1.80
C THR A 218 13.36 7.68 2.63
N PRO A 219 14.14 6.99 3.48
CA PRO A 219 13.71 5.77 4.16
C PRO A 219 12.45 5.97 5.00
N ALA A 220 11.58 4.98 5.03
CA ALA A 220 10.40 4.99 5.89
C ALA A 220 10.77 5.00 7.37
N SER A 221 11.80 4.24 7.76
CA SER A 221 12.35 4.11 9.13
C SER A 221 11.26 3.81 10.17
N THR A 222 10.27 3.01 9.81
CA THR A 222 9.19 2.51 10.67
C THR A 222 8.51 1.30 10.02
N TRP A 223 7.97 0.40 10.85
CA TRP A 223 7.12 -0.71 10.40
C TRP A 223 5.63 -0.37 10.39
N ASN A 224 5.27 0.83 10.89
CA ASN A 224 3.87 1.24 10.99
C ASN A 224 3.33 1.69 9.62
N PRO A 225 2.39 0.94 9.00
CA PRO A 225 1.89 1.25 7.66
C PRO A 225 1.13 2.58 7.59
N ILE A 226 0.51 3.00 8.69
CA ILE A 226 -0.22 4.27 8.75
C ILE A 226 0.76 5.44 8.71
N ILE A 227 1.84 5.37 9.49
CA ILE A 227 2.89 6.40 9.46
C ILE A 227 3.52 6.47 8.07
N ILE A 228 3.86 5.32 7.46
CA ILE A 228 4.48 5.28 6.13
C ILE A 228 3.57 5.97 5.10
N ASN A 229 2.26 5.69 5.11
CA ASN A 229 1.29 6.26 4.19
C ASN A 229 1.24 7.79 4.21
N PHE A 230 1.44 8.42 5.37
CA PHE A 230 1.32 9.87 5.52
C PHE A 230 2.65 10.60 5.68
N LYS A 231 3.78 9.88 5.78
CA LYS A 231 5.10 10.49 6.00
C LYS A 231 5.48 11.48 4.91
N HIS A 232 5.27 11.13 3.63
CA HIS A 232 5.58 12.00 2.51
C HIS A 232 4.64 13.21 2.45
N LEU A 233 3.33 13.01 2.61
CA LEU A 233 2.36 14.10 2.67
C LEU A 233 2.69 15.08 3.80
N TRP A 234 3.03 14.56 4.97
CA TRP A 234 3.44 15.37 6.10
C TRP A 234 4.71 16.18 5.82
N GLN A 235 5.65 15.62 5.05
CA GLN A 235 6.84 16.34 4.60
C GLN A 235 6.47 17.48 3.63
N LEU A 236 5.58 17.24 2.67
CA LEU A 236 5.10 18.28 1.74
C LEU A 236 4.40 19.42 2.49
N LEU A 237 3.54 19.09 3.46
CA LEU A 237 2.85 20.08 4.31
C LEU A 237 3.86 20.95 5.09
N LYS A 238 4.86 20.32 5.73
CA LYS A 238 5.92 21.05 6.46
C LYS A 238 6.73 21.96 5.53
N ASP A 239 7.11 21.45 4.36
CA ASP A 239 7.91 22.21 3.42
C ASP A 239 7.13 23.39 2.83
N SER A 240 5.85 23.17 2.48
CA SER A 240 4.94 24.24 2.04
C SER A 240 4.71 25.30 3.12
N TRP A 241 4.62 24.88 4.39
CA TRP A 241 4.47 25.81 5.50
C TRP A 241 5.73 26.65 5.74
N ASN A 242 6.90 26.01 5.71
CA ASN A 242 8.18 26.62 6.10
C ASN A 242 8.82 27.48 5.02
N THR A 243 8.52 27.25 3.72
CA THR A 243 9.08 28.12 2.66
C THR A 243 8.53 29.54 2.74
N LYS A 244 9.37 30.52 2.51
CA LYS A 244 8.99 31.94 2.43
C LYS A 244 8.45 32.31 1.06
N ASN A 245 8.75 31.51 0.03
CA ASN A 245 8.32 31.77 -1.33
C ASN A 245 6.85 31.30 -1.54
N LEU A 246 5.93 32.22 -1.79
CA LEU A 246 4.52 31.94 -1.99
C LEU A 246 4.25 31.06 -3.21
N ILE A 247 5.04 31.18 -4.28
CA ILE A 247 4.92 30.33 -5.46
C ILE A 247 5.33 28.91 -5.12
N ASP A 248 6.37 28.71 -4.32
CA ASP A 248 6.85 27.40 -3.88
C ASP A 248 5.84 26.68 -2.97
N LYS A 249 5.07 27.45 -2.17
CA LYS A 249 3.97 26.87 -1.36
C LYS A 249 2.91 26.17 -2.22
N LEU A 250 2.67 26.67 -3.42
CA LEU A 250 1.67 26.12 -4.35
C LEU A 250 2.28 25.07 -5.28
N ARG A 251 3.47 25.35 -5.85
CA ARG A 251 4.04 24.45 -6.87
C ARG A 251 4.62 23.16 -6.30
N ILE A 252 5.02 23.11 -5.01
CA ILE A 252 5.61 21.90 -4.38
C ILE A 252 4.79 20.64 -4.60
N TRP A 253 3.48 20.77 -4.66
CA TRP A 253 2.54 19.66 -4.85
C TRP A 253 2.68 18.99 -6.21
N PHE A 254 2.99 19.78 -7.24
CA PHE A 254 3.00 19.35 -8.64
C PHE A 254 4.42 19.26 -9.23
N MET A 255 5.44 19.63 -8.45
CA MET A 255 6.83 19.47 -8.85
C MET A 255 7.25 17.99 -8.88
N PRO A 256 8.35 17.66 -9.57
CA PRO A 256 8.88 16.29 -9.59
C PRO A 256 9.09 15.72 -8.19
N THR A 257 8.86 14.43 -8.03
CA THR A 257 9.02 13.71 -6.77
C THR A 257 10.37 14.00 -6.11
N GLY A 258 10.33 14.34 -4.82
CA GLY A 258 11.50 14.70 -4.04
C GLY A 258 12.01 16.12 -4.23
N TRP A 259 11.37 16.94 -5.08
CA TRP A 259 11.64 18.36 -5.16
C TRP A 259 11.19 19.07 -3.86
N ARG A 260 12.01 19.99 -3.39
CA ARG A 260 11.75 20.81 -2.20
C ARG A 260 12.23 22.25 -2.47
N PRO A 261 11.61 23.30 -1.88
CA PRO A 261 12.11 24.66 -1.96
C PRO A 261 13.54 24.78 -1.45
N ASP A 262 14.36 25.61 -2.08
CA ASP A 262 15.80 25.69 -1.74
C ASP A 262 16.05 26.25 -0.34
N ASP A 263 15.25 27.24 0.10
CA ASP A 263 15.31 27.80 1.45
C ASP A 263 14.97 26.74 2.52
N VAL A 264 14.08 25.80 2.20
CA VAL A 264 13.69 24.70 3.08
C VAL A 264 14.73 23.59 3.08
N LYS A 265 15.30 23.24 1.91
CA LYS A 265 16.35 22.21 1.81
C LYS A 265 17.55 22.53 2.71
N LEU A 266 17.97 23.81 2.70
CA LEU A 266 19.11 24.26 3.48
C LEU A 266 18.83 24.27 4.98
N LYS A 267 17.65 24.77 5.38
CA LYS A 267 17.33 24.97 6.80
C LYS A 267 16.79 23.69 7.48
N TYR A 268 16.12 22.83 6.74
CA TYR A 268 15.47 21.63 7.25
C TYR A 268 15.89 20.42 6.41
N PRO A 269 17.13 19.95 6.52
CA PRO A 269 17.61 18.78 5.81
C PRO A 269 16.80 17.54 6.21
N ILE A 270 16.60 16.63 5.27
CA ILE A 270 15.96 15.32 5.50
C ILE A 270 16.98 14.21 5.26
N GLU A 271 16.78 13.09 5.95
CA GLU A 271 17.57 11.90 5.71
C GLU A 271 17.35 11.39 4.28
N LYS A 272 18.44 11.18 3.54
CA LYS A 272 18.44 10.59 2.21
C LYS A 272 19.54 9.55 2.07
N ILE A 273 19.25 8.48 1.38
CA ILE A 273 20.23 7.52 0.93
C ILE A 273 20.98 8.14 -0.25
N LEU A 274 22.26 8.45 -0.05
CA LEU A 274 23.09 9.05 -1.09
C LEU A 274 23.70 7.98 -2.01
N ASN A 275 24.08 6.84 -1.44
CA ASN A 275 24.57 5.70 -2.17
C ASN A 275 23.72 4.47 -1.82
N PRO A 276 22.84 3.98 -2.71
CA PRO A 276 22.02 2.81 -2.46
C PRO A 276 22.80 1.54 -2.13
N TYR A 277 23.99 1.40 -2.68
CA TYR A 277 24.81 0.21 -2.47
C TYR A 277 25.33 0.05 -1.02
N ASP A 278 25.38 1.16 -0.27
CA ASP A 278 25.76 1.19 1.14
C ASP A 278 24.56 1.18 2.09
N GLN A 279 23.35 0.97 1.56
CA GLN A 279 22.12 1.01 2.36
C GLN A 279 22.15 -0.04 3.47
N LYS A 280 21.95 0.45 4.70
CA LYS A 280 21.63 -0.40 5.85
C LYS A 280 20.12 -0.49 5.99
N LYS A 281 19.59 -1.70 5.83
CA LYS A 281 18.14 -1.95 5.99
C LYS A 281 17.67 -1.56 7.38
N TYR A 282 16.52 -0.89 7.45
CA TYR A 282 15.86 -0.60 8.72
C TYR A 282 15.54 -1.90 9.45
N ASN A 283 16.15 -2.12 10.59
CA ASN A 283 15.96 -3.33 11.37
C ASN A 283 16.24 -3.07 12.87
N PRO A 284 15.33 -2.35 13.56
CA PRO A 284 15.45 -2.20 15.00
C PRO A 284 15.40 -3.57 15.67
N TYR A 285 16.16 -3.73 16.75
CA TYR A 285 16.16 -4.98 17.51
C TYR A 285 14.75 -5.28 18.01
N ASN A 286 14.21 -6.41 17.59
CA ASN A 286 12.91 -6.92 18.02
C ASN A 286 13.08 -8.27 18.72
N PRO A 287 12.84 -8.38 20.03
CA PRO A 287 12.74 -9.65 20.70
C PRO A 287 11.73 -10.57 20.02
N ARG A 288 12.03 -11.86 19.95
CA ARG A 288 11.14 -12.86 19.31
C ARG A 288 9.70 -12.77 19.81
N ASN A 289 9.53 -12.48 21.10
CA ASN A 289 8.20 -12.33 21.72
C ASN A 289 7.39 -11.16 21.13
N PHE A 290 8.04 -10.05 20.75
CA PHE A 290 7.36 -8.93 20.08
C PHE A 290 6.87 -9.31 18.68
N VAL A 291 7.67 -10.07 17.97
CA VAL A 291 7.31 -10.56 16.63
C VAL A 291 6.12 -11.52 16.71
N ILE A 292 6.16 -12.48 17.63
CA ILE A 292 5.05 -13.43 17.87
C ILE A 292 3.79 -12.68 18.29
N PHE A 293 3.91 -11.76 19.25
CA PHE A 293 2.80 -10.93 19.70
C PHE A 293 2.17 -10.14 18.53
N SER A 294 3.00 -9.51 17.70
CA SER A 294 2.50 -8.74 16.55
C SER A 294 1.81 -9.62 15.52
N TRP A 295 2.22 -10.87 15.33
CA TRP A 295 1.49 -11.83 14.49
C TRP A 295 0.13 -12.18 15.08
N ILE A 296 0.03 -12.41 16.39
CA ILE A 296 -1.26 -12.68 17.07
C ILE A 296 -2.19 -11.47 16.87
N GLU A 297 -1.70 -10.26 17.13
CA GLU A 297 -2.46 -9.02 16.96
C GLU A 297 -2.91 -8.82 15.50
N TYR A 298 -2.07 -9.17 14.52
CA TYR A 298 -2.45 -9.15 13.10
C TYR A 298 -3.62 -10.11 12.79
N PHE A 299 -3.61 -11.33 13.32
CA PHE A 299 -4.71 -12.27 13.12
C PHE A 299 -6.00 -11.80 13.81
N VAL A 300 -5.91 -11.20 14.98
CA VAL A 300 -7.07 -10.60 15.66
C VAL A 300 -7.61 -9.40 14.86
N ALA A 301 -6.74 -8.53 14.35
CA ALA A 301 -7.14 -7.44 13.46
C ALA A 301 -7.82 -7.97 12.18
N SER A 302 -7.33 -9.08 11.62
CA SER A 302 -7.96 -9.75 10.48
C SER A 302 -9.36 -10.27 10.83
N ALA A 303 -9.52 -10.88 11.99
CA ALA A 303 -10.83 -11.34 12.47
C ALA A 303 -11.81 -10.18 12.66
N MET A 304 -11.35 -9.06 13.24
CA MET A 304 -12.15 -7.83 13.36
C MET A 304 -12.54 -7.27 11.98
N MET A 305 -11.65 -7.27 11.01
CA MET A 305 -11.95 -6.83 9.64
C MET A 305 -13.02 -7.71 8.99
N PHE A 306 -12.93 -9.05 9.09
CA PHE A 306 -13.96 -9.95 8.59
C PHE A 306 -15.30 -9.77 9.33
N HIS A 307 -15.27 -9.53 10.63
CA HIS A 307 -16.47 -9.24 11.39
C HIS A 307 -17.12 -7.92 10.93
N LEU A 308 -16.33 -6.87 10.67
CA LEU A 308 -16.83 -5.64 10.07
C LEU A 308 -17.51 -5.89 8.72
N PHE A 309 -16.97 -6.79 7.87
CA PHE A 309 -17.59 -7.17 6.59
C PHE A 309 -18.97 -7.79 6.77
N ILE A 310 -19.09 -8.75 7.69
CA ILE A 310 -20.35 -9.44 7.96
C ILE A 310 -21.42 -8.45 8.43
N LEU A 311 -21.02 -7.44 9.18
CA LEU A 311 -21.93 -6.46 9.77
C LEU A 311 -22.24 -5.28 8.85
N PHE A 312 -21.47 -5.07 7.78
CA PHE A 312 -21.45 -3.81 7.05
C PHE A 312 -22.82 -3.33 6.58
N ASP A 313 -23.63 -4.24 6.05
CA ASP A 313 -25.00 -3.94 5.58
C ASP A 313 -26.06 -4.02 6.69
N ASN A 314 -25.71 -4.56 7.86
CA ASN A 314 -26.62 -4.81 8.98
C ASN A 314 -26.56 -3.76 10.09
N GLN A 315 -25.68 -2.75 9.96
CA GLN A 315 -25.52 -1.68 10.94
C GLN A 315 -25.42 -0.32 10.26
N THR A 316 -25.53 0.74 11.05
CA THR A 316 -25.42 2.12 10.53
C THR A 316 -24.00 2.44 10.07
N MET A 317 -23.86 3.33 9.08
CA MET A 317 -22.54 3.77 8.60
C MET A 317 -21.68 4.37 9.71
N ASN A 318 -22.27 5.06 10.69
CA ASN A 318 -21.54 5.62 11.83
C ASN A 318 -20.89 4.52 12.67
N LEU A 319 -21.56 3.40 12.88
CA LEU A 319 -20.98 2.24 13.58
C LEU A 319 -19.90 1.57 12.74
N ASN A 320 -20.07 1.48 11.41
CA ASN A 320 -19.04 0.99 10.51
C ASN A 320 -17.78 1.87 10.58
N TYR A 321 -17.93 3.20 10.56
CA TYR A 321 -16.81 4.13 10.72
C TYR A 321 -16.14 4.01 12.09
N LEU A 322 -16.92 3.90 13.15
CA LEU A 322 -16.37 3.71 14.51
C LEU A 322 -15.56 2.43 14.62
N TYR A 323 -16.10 1.32 14.09
CA TYR A 323 -15.40 0.03 14.12
C TYR A 323 -14.14 0.05 13.24
N GLY A 324 -14.23 0.59 12.03
CA GLY A 324 -13.07 0.74 11.15
C GLY A 324 -11.98 1.63 11.76
N ALA A 325 -12.36 2.75 12.37
CA ALA A 325 -11.42 3.64 13.08
C ALA A 325 -10.71 2.90 14.24
N TYR A 326 -11.44 2.07 15.01
CA TYR A 326 -10.83 1.24 16.04
C TYR A 326 -9.82 0.26 15.44
N ILE A 327 -10.14 -0.42 14.33
CA ILE A 327 -9.21 -1.34 13.67
C ILE A 327 -7.97 -0.58 13.15
N PHE A 328 -8.10 0.63 12.61
CA PHE A 328 -6.96 1.46 12.21
C PHE A 328 -6.04 1.77 13.41
N VAL A 329 -6.60 2.19 14.53
CA VAL A 329 -5.82 2.45 15.76
C VAL A 329 -5.18 1.16 16.28
N TYR A 330 -5.88 0.05 16.22
CA TYR A 330 -5.37 -1.25 16.60
C TYR A 330 -4.14 -1.66 15.75
N ILE A 331 -4.22 -1.50 14.42
CA ILE A 331 -3.10 -1.75 13.50
C ILE A 331 -1.93 -0.81 13.80
N PHE A 332 -2.21 0.47 14.03
CA PHE A 332 -1.19 1.44 14.42
C PHE A 332 -0.44 1.00 15.67
N ILE A 333 -1.15 0.50 16.68
CA ILE A 333 -0.58 0.11 17.96
C ILE A 333 0.36 -1.08 17.79
N TYR A 334 -0.10 -2.22 17.27
CA TYR A 334 0.74 -3.41 17.21
C TYR A 334 1.90 -3.28 16.20
N SER A 335 1.71 -2.56 15.11
CA SER A 335 2.79 -2.34 14.16
C SER A 335 3.87 -1.39 14.72
N SER A 336 3.48 -0.42 15.56
CA SER A 336 4.43 0.47 16.25
C SER A 336 5.29 -0.25 17.30
N ILE A 337 4.83 -1.38 17.83
CA ILE A 337 5.61 -2.20 18.76
C ILE A 337 6.88 -2.71 18.08
N LEU A 338 6.79 -3.05 16.79
CA LEU A 338 7.92 -3.51 15.99
C LEU A 338 9.01 -2.45 15.78
N ASP A 339 8.70 -1.16 15.98
CA ASP A 339 9.71 -0.08 15.98
C ASP A 339 10.52 -0.01 17.28
N ASN A 340 10.15 -0.79 18.29
CA ASN A 340 10.79 -0.88 19.61
C ASN A 340 11.02 0.48 20.29
N LYS A 341 10.11 1.42 20.12
CA LYS A 341 10.15 2.74 20.78
C LYS A 341 9.51 2.68 22.17
N LYS A 342 10.00 3.47 23.13
CA LYS A 342 9.48 3.48 24.52
C LYS A 342 7.98 3.76 24.63
N SER A 343 7.40 4.45 23.64
CA SER A 343 5.98 4.82 23.57
C SER A 343 5.02 3.62 23.46
N PHE A 344 5.51 2.42 23.13
CA PHE A 344 4.63 1.25 22.96
C PHE A 344 3.85 0.89 24.24
N LYS A 345 4.38 1.21 25.43
CA LYS A 345 3.69 0.98 26.71
C LYS A 345 2.40 1.81 26.83
N ILE A 346 2.41 3.05 26.34
CA ILE A 346 1.24 3.95 26.34
C ILE A 346 0.17 3.44 25.35
N TYR A 347 0.60 2.85 24.24
CA TYR A 347 -0.32 2.37 23.22
C TYR A 347 -1.24 1.24 23.70
N GLY A 348 -0.75 0.37 24.59
CA GLY A 348 -1.60 -0.64 25.24
C GLY A 348 -2.74 -0.01 26.05
N LEU A 349 -2.44 1.05 26.82
CA LEU A 349 -3.46 1.78 27.58
C LEU A 349 -4.48 2.49 26.66
N ILE A 350 -4.01 3.07 25.55
CA ILE A 350 -4.90 3.69 24.54
C ILE A 350 -5.83 2.64 23.92
N LYS A 351 -5.30 1.45 23.59
CA LYS A 351 -6.12 0.34 23.04
C LYS A 351 -7.23 -0.06 24.00
N LEU A 352 -6.88 -0.25 25.27
CA LEU A 352 -7.85 -0.62 26.31
C LEU A 352 -8.88 0.48 26.56
N PHE A 353 -8.45 1.73 26.65
CA PHE A 353 -9.36 2.87 26.84
C PHE A 353 -10.39 2.98 25.70
N LEU A 354 -9.94 2.91 24.45
CA LEU A 354 -10.84 2.99 23.29
C LEU A 354 -11.81 1.81 23.25
N PHE A 355 -11.32 0.60 23.51
CA PHE A 355 -12.16 -0.60 23.61
C PHE A 355 -13.25 -0.42 24.68
N SER A 356 -12.87 -0.03 25.89
CA SER A 356 -13.82 0.17 27.00
C SER A 356 -14.84 1.28 26.69
N SER A 357 -14.40 2.36 26.06
CA SER A 357 -15.29 3.47 25.66
C SER A 357 -16.34 3.02 24.64
N ILE A 358 -15.93 2.22 23.64
CA ILE A 358 -16.85 1.67 22.63
C ILE A 358 -17.81 0.67 23.28
N LEU A 359 -17.31 -0.17 24.18
CA LEU A 359 -18.12 -1.16 24.88
C LEU A 359 -19.23 -0.50 25.73
N LEU A 360 -18.88 0.58 26.45
CA LEU A 360 -19.86 1.37 27.21
C LEU A 360 -20.87 2.05 26.28
N TYR A 361 -20.42 2.62 25.16
CA TYR A 361 -21.29 3.23 24.15
C TYR A 361 -22.31 2.26 23.56
N GLN A 362 -21.95 0.97 23.43
CA GLN A 362 -22.78 -0.07 22.87
C GLN A 362 -23.47 -0.98 23.92
N ASN A 363 -23.68 -0.49 25.15
CA ASN A 363 -24.37 -1.21 26.23
C ASN A 363 -23.76 -2.59 26.51
N VAL A 364 -22.43 -2.64 26.63
CA VAL A 364 -21.64 -3.85 26.95
C VAL A 364 -21.74 -4.94 25.90
N SER A 365 -21.99 -4.58 24.63
CA SER A 365 -21.90 -5.46 23.47
C SER A 365 -20.81 -4.95 22.51
N TRP A 366 -20.03 -5.84 21.92
CA TRP A 366 -19.04 -5.49 20.91
C TRP A 366 -19.64 -5.70 19.53
N PHE A 367 -20.19 -4.64 18.92
CA PHE A 367 -20.75 -4.64 17.58
C PHE A 367 -21.62 -5.87 17.29
N GLY A 368 -22.56 -6.20 18.19
CA GLY A 368 -23.52 -7.30 18.01
C GLY A 368 -22.97 -8.69 18.32
N LEU A 369 -21.76 -8.83 18.85
CA LEU A 369 -21.30 -10.12 19.41
C LEU A 369 -22.17 -10.54 20.61
N SER A 370 -22.32 -11.86 20.81
CA SER A 370 -22.96 -12.38 22.02
C SER A 370 -22.22 -11.92 23.29
N PHE A 371 -22.89 -11.99 24.42
CA PHE A 371 -22.30 -11.59 25.71
C PHE A 371 -21.02 -12.40 26.01
N GLU A 372 -21.05 -13.71 25.80
CA GLU A 372 -19.90 -14.60 26.03
C GLU A 372 -18.72 -14.24 25.11
N MET A 373 -18.99 -14.00 23.82
CA MET A 373 -17.96 -13.60 22.87
C MET A 373 -17.41 -12.22 23.17
N THR A 374 -18.25 -11.30 23.63
CA THR A 374 -17.82 -9.96 24.08
C THR A 374 -16.90 -10.03 25.29
N ILE A 375 -17.22 -10.88 26.29
CA ILE A 375 -16.35 -11.12 27.45
C ILE A 375 -15.01 -11.74 27.00
N LEU A 376 -15.06 -12.77 26.17
CA LEU A 376 -13.84 -13.43 25.67
C LEU A 376 -12.93 -12.43 24.96
N PHE A 377 -13.50 -11.65 24.05
CA PHE A 377 -12.74 -10.63 23.31
C PHE A 377 -12.22 -9.52 24.23
N GLY A 378 -13.04 -9.04 25.17
CA GLY A 378 -12.64 -8.04 26.17
C GLY A 378 -11.50 -8.52 27.07
N SER A 379 -11.56 -9.79 27.51
CA SER A 379 -10.47 -10.42 28.28
C SER A 379 -9.18 -10.48 27.46
N TYR A 380 -9.26 -10.83 26.19
CA TYR A 380 -8.12 -10.79 25.29
C TYR A 380 -7.55 -9.36 25.14
N ILE A 381 -8.40 -8.36 24.90
CA ILE A 381 -7.97 -6.95 24.77
C ILE A 381 -7.29 -6.47 26.05
N LEU A 382 -7.83 -6.80 27.21
CA LEU A 382 -7.22 -6.47 28.51
C LEU A 382 -5.81 -7.08 28.62
N LEU A 383 -5.70 -8.40 28.44
CA LEU A 383 -4.42 -9.11 28.55
C LEU A 383 -3.41 -8.59 27.52
N SER A 384 -3.79 -8.48 26.24
CA SER A 384 -2.91 -8.03 25.17
C SER A 384 -2.51 -6.55 25.30
N SER A 385 -3.29 -5.73 26.01
CA SER A 385 -2.92 -4.34 26.33
C SER A 385 -1.89 -4.25 27.45
N LEU A 386 -1.86 -5.22 28.35
CA LEU A 386 -0.92 -5.26 29.48
C LEU A 386 0.43 -5.91 29.09
N ILE A 387 0.43 -6.86 28.16
CA ILE A 387 1.63 -7.57 27.72
C ILE A 387 2.81 -6.62 27.42
N PRO A 388 2.65 -5.54 26.61
CA PRO A 388 3.75 -4.62 26.31
C PRO A 388 4.34 -3.92 27.54
N ILE A 389 3.60 -3.81 28.64
CA ILE A 389 4.07 -3.17 29.87
C ILE A 389 5.06 -4.07 30.61
N PHE A 390 4.83 -5.39 30.57
CA PHE A 390 5.61 -6.39 31.32
C PHE A 390 6.75 -7.01 30.50
N ILE A 391 6.74 -6.87 29.17
CA ILE A 391 7.87 -7.31 28.36
C ILE A 391 9.02 -6.31 28.56
N ASN A 392 10.02 -6.72 29.35
CA ASN A 392 11.26 -5.98 29.49
C ASN A 392 12.07 -6.05 28.17
N LYS A 393 12.78 -4.95 27.89
CA LYS A 393 13.71 -4.83 26.74
C LYS A 393 14.82 -5.86 26.83
#